data_6f0e8a7ab5a3e09117e36bbf8f604bf8
#
_entry.id   6f0e8a7ab5a3e09117e36bbf8f604bf8
#
_cell.length_a   1.000
_cell.length_b   1.000
_cell.length_c   1.000
_cell.angle_alpha   90.00
_cell.angle_beta   90.00
_cell.angle_gamma   90.00
#
_symmetry.space_group_name_H-M   'P 1'
#
loop_
_entity.id
_entity.type
_entity.pdbx_description
1 polymer ?
#
loop_
_entity_poly.entity_id
_entity_poly.type
_entity_poly.pdbx_seq_one_letter_code
_entity_poly.pdbx_strand_id
1 'polypeptide(L)'
;YNEGDLYRYNNYLVQRSTCVIIAKKINLNNFIIFGKSEFSKDGLKDSILSNILESLIGAVFEDSNYETTKRMVLNLWNDLINDEFLDQNTLNPKSELQEITLSLKKDLPDYKTVSVDGKDHNPEFTVSLSVKGYKSILAKGKTKQDAEKNAATKMLKLIK
;
A
#
# COMPACT_ATOMS: atom_id res chain seq x y z
N TYR A 1 -13.22 15.26 -2.18
CA TYR A 1 -13.09 13.81 -1.97
C TYR A 1 -14.35 13.23 -1.36
N ASN A 2 -14.75 12.04 -1.76
CA ASN A 2 -15.80 11.29 -1.09
C ASN A 2 -15.24 10.54 0.14
N GLU A 3 -16.13 9.95 0.96
CA GLU A 3 -15.74 9.24 2.18
C GLU A 3 -14.77 8.07 1.89
N GLY A 4 -15.00 7.34 0.81
CA GLY A 4 -14.15 6.22 0.41
C GLY A 4 -12.73 6.66 0.03
N ASP A 5 -12.59 7.81 -0.63
CA ASP A 5 -11.29 8.38 -0.96
C ASP A 5 -10.53 8.80 0.31
N LEU A 6 -11.22 9.51 1.21
CA LEU A 6 -10.62 9.93 2.48
C LEU A 6 -10.18 8.74 3.33
N TYR A 7 -10.97 7.65 3.36
CA TYR A 7 -10.60 6.42 4.05
C TYR A 7 -9.34 5.78 3.43
N ARG A 8 -9.26 5.70 2.11
CA ARG A 8 -8.08 5.15 1.40
C ARG A 8 -6.83 5.98 1.67
N TYR A 9 -6.95 7.30 1.58
CA TYR A 9 -5.83 8.22 1.83
C TYR A 9 -5.35 8.13 3.27
N ASN A 10 -6.28 8.13 4.24
CA ASN A 10 -5.92 7.97 5.63
C ASN A 10 -5.17 6.65 5.87
N ASN A 11 -5.70 5.53 5.39
CA ASN A 11 -5.05 4.23 5.53
C ASN A 11 -3.65 4.21 4.92
N TYR A 12 -3.47 4.82 3.76
CA TYR A 12 -2.16 4.92 3.11
C TYR A 12 -1.19 5.75 3.95
N LEU A 13 -1.62 6.90 4.44
CA LEU A 13 -0.76 7.82 5.18
C LEU A 13 -0.32 7.27 6.55
N VAL A 14 -1.17 6.49 7.21
CA VAL A 14 -0.88 5.93 8.54
C VAL A 14 -0.32 4.50 8.52
N GLN A 15 -0.27 3.84 7.35
CA GLN A 15 0.23 2.46 7.28
C GLN A 15 1.73 2.37 7.59
N ARG A 16 2.14 1.19 8.08
CA ARG A 16 3.54 0.91 8.45
C ARG A 16 4.56 1.29 7.38
N SER A 17 4.31 0.94 6.13
CA SER A 17 5.23 1.22 5.01
C SER A 17 5.46 2.72 4.82
N THR A 18 4.44 3.54 4.97
CA THR A 18 4.54 5.00 4.91
C THR A 18 5.33 5.56 6.09
N CYS A 19 5.04 5.09 7.31
CA CYS A 19 5.81 5.46 8.50
C CYS A 19 7.30 5.11 8.36
N VAL A 20 7.62 3.94 7.76
CA VAL A 20 9.01 3.54 7.48
C VAL A 20 9.68 4.48 6.49
N ILE A 21 8.98 4.91 5.42
CA ILE A 21 9.51 5.89 4.47
C ILE A 21 9.87 7.19 5.18
N ILE A 22 8.98 7.70 6.03
CA ILE A 22 9.22 8.93 6.80
C ILE A 22 10.38 8.75 7.79
N ALA A 23 10.42 7.65 8.54
CA ALA A 23 11.50 7.35 9.48
C ALA A 23 12.87 7.31 8.78
N LYS A 24 12.94 6.70 7.60
CA LYS A 24 14.16 6.68 6.76
C LYS A 24 14.52 8.07 6.23
N LYS A 25 13.53 8.86 5.78
CA LYS A 25 13.72 10.24 5.30
C LYS A 25 14.41 11.12 6.33
N ILE A 26 14.08 10.99 7.62
CA ILE A 26 14.71 11.74 8.70
C ILE A 26 15.91 11.03 9.34
N ASN A 27 16.36 9.92 8.77
CA ASN A 27 17.46 9.08 9.28
C ASN A 27 17.28 8.68 10.75
N LEU A 28 16.05 8.36 11.16
CA LEU A 28 15.67 8.11 12.55
C LEU A 28 16.47 6.94 13.17
N ASN A 29 16.85 5.94 12.37
CA ASN A 29 17.69 4.83 12.77
C ASN A 29 19.06 5.23 13.38
N ASN A 30 19.59 6.40 13.03
CA ASN A 30 20.88 6.88 13.54
C ASN A 30 20.83 7.40 14.98
N PHE A 31 19.63 7.65 15.49
CA PHE A 31 19.42 8.24 16.81
C PHE A 31 18.95 7.22 17.86
N ILE A 32 18.93 5.92 17.53
CA ILE A 32 18.36 4.91 18.40
C ILE A 32 19.35 3.80 18.67
N ILE A 33 19.37 3.35 19.92
CA ILE A 33 20.17 2.22 20.38
C ILE A 33 19.30 0.96 20.35
N PHE A 34 19.74 -0.03 19.57
CA PHE A 34 19.02 -1.28 19.38
C PHE A 34 19.77 -2.49 19.94
N GLY A 35 19.00 -3.49 20.38
CA GLY A 35 19.52 -4.84 20.61
C GLY A 35 19.86 -5.53 19.27
N LYS A 36 20.84 -6.45 19.31
CA LYS A 36 21.30 -7.22 18.12
C LYS A 36 20.17 -8.02 17.46
N SER A 37 19.16 -8.46 18.22
CA SER A 37 17.99 -9.22 17.75
C SER A 37 17.05 -8.42 16.85
N GLU A 38 17.17 -7.09 16.83
CA GLU A 38 16.26 -6.19 16.12
C GLU A 38 16.69 -5.94 14.67
N PHE A 39 17.84 -6.45 14.28
CA PHE A 39 18.33 -6.39 12.93
C PHE A 39 17.91 -7.62 12.11
N SER A 40 17.48 -7.37 10.88
CA SER A 40 17.32 -8.36 9.81
C SER A 40 18.53 -8.35 8.89
N LYS A 41 18.55 -9.21 7.87
CA LYS A 41 19.61 -9.19 6.84
C LYS A 41 19.69 -7.86 6.09
N ASP A 42 18.57 -7.15 6.01
CA ASP A 42 18.40 -5.90 5.25
C ASP A 42 18.47 -4.64 6.16
N GLY A 43 18.89 -4.80 7.40
CA GLY A 43 18.97 -3.71 8.38
C GLY A 43 17.95 -3.81 9.50
N LEU A 44 17.57 -2.68 10.10
CA LEU A 44 16.57 -2.63 11.16
C LEU A 44 15.19 -3.03 10.64
N LYS A 45 14.46 -3.82 11.44
CA LYS A 45 13.10 -4.27 11.07
C LYS A 45 12.15 -3.09 10.86
N ASP A 46 11.42 -3.11 9.77
CA ASP A 46 10.45 -2.05 9.40
C ASP A 46 9.39 -1.80 10.49
N SER A 47 8.97 -2.85 11.21
CA SER A 47 8.03 -2.70 12.33
C SER A 47 8.58 -1.83 13.46
N ILE A 48 9.88 -1.90 13.69
CA ILE A 48 10.55 -1.12 14.73
C ILE A 48 10.67 0.34 14.29
N LEU A 49 11.08 0.59 13.05
CA LEU A 49 11.15 1.95 12.50
C LEU A 49 9.80 2.66 12.53
N SER A 50 8.71 1.97 12.18
CA SER A 50 7.36 2.52 12.26
C SER A 50 6.99 2.90 13.69
N ASN A 51 7.14 1.97 14.64
CA ASN A 51 6.79 2.19 16.05
C ASN A 51 7.59 3.34 16.68
N ILE A 52 8.85 3.49 16.28
CA ILE A 52 9.70 4.57 16.79
C ILE A 52 9.25 5.93 16.25
N LEU A 53 8.85 6.02 14.99
CA LEU A 53 8.29 7.24 14.44
C LEU A 53 7.00 7.63 15.18
N GLU A 54 6.12 6.69 15.43
CA GLU A 54 4.90 6.92 16.22
C GLU A 54 5.23 7.39 17.64
N SER A 55 6.22 6.75 18.29
CA SER A 55 6.69 7.15 19.61
C SER A 55 7.29 8.56 19.62
N LEU A 56 8.04 8.95 18.58
CA LEU A 56 8.58 10.29 18.43
C LEU A 56 7.46 11.32 18.30
N ILE A 57 6.42 11.04 17.50
CA ILE A 57 5.26 11.92 17.37
C ILE A 57 4.56 12.10 18.72
N GLY A 58 4.36 10.99 19.46
CA GLY A 58 3.79 11.01 20.81
C GLY A 58 4.64 11.81 21.79
N ALA A 59 5.95 11.64 21.77
CA ALA A 59 6.86 12.41 22.63
C ALA A 59 6.80 13.91 22.35
N VAL A 60 6.77 14.32 21.09
CA VAL A 60 6.62 15.75 20.72
C VAL A 60 5.26 16.28 21.17
N PHE A 61 4.20 15.48 21.09
CA PHE A 61 2.88 15.87 21.56
C PHE A 61 2.86 16.13 23.07
N GLU A 62 3.45 15.24 23.87
CA GLU A 62 3.52 15.35 25.32
C GLU A 62 4.43 16.50 25.80
N ASP A 63 5.56 16.71 25.09
CA ASP A 63 6.53 17.77 25.44
C ASP A 63 6.13 19.18 24.95
N SER A 64 5.17 19.27 24.01
CA SER A 64 4.75 20.54 23.44
C SER A 64 3.23 20.75 23.45
N ASN A 65 2.60 20.64 22.31
CA ASN A 65 1.15 20.78 22.14
C ASN A 65 0.71 20.28 20.75
N TYR A 66 -0.62 20.19 20.57
CA TYR A 66 -1.24 19.74 19.30
C TYR A 66 -0.76 20.53 18.08
N GLU A 67 -0.69 21.85 18.14
CA GLU A 67 -0.34 22.69 16.97
C GLU A 67 1.12 22.48 16.53
N THR A 68 2.03 22.30 17.48
CA THR A 68 3.44 22.02 17.19
C THR A 68 3.58 20.64 16.57
N THR A 69 2.93 19.63 17.13
CA THR A 69 2.94 18.25 16.61
C THR A 69 2.30 18.18 15.23
N LYS A 70 1.15 18.82 15.03
CA LYS A 70 0.47 18.90 13.73
C LYS A 70 1.39 19.49 12.66
N ARG A 71 2.05 20.61 12.95
CA ARG A 71 3.00 21.23 12.02
C ARG A 71 4.16 20.32 11.68
N MET A 72 4.72 19.60 12.66
CA MET A 72 5.77 18.61 12.43
C MET A 72 5.28 17.47 11.52
N VAL A 73 4.13 16.88 11.83
CA VAL A 73 3.55 15.79 11.03
C VAL A 73 3.28 16.24 9.59
N LEU A 74 2.64 17.41 9.40
CA LEU A 74 2.38 17.94 8.06
C LEU A 74 3.67 18.17 7.27
N ASN A 75 4.72 18.68 7.91
CA ASN A 75 6.01 18.85 7.25
C ASN A 75 6.66 17.51 6.86
N LEU A 76 6.59 16.50 7.72
CA LEU A 76 7.16 15.17 7.45
C LEU A 76 6.44 14.46 6.30
N TRP A 77 5.12 14.57 6.25
CA TRP A 77 4.26 13.94 5.22
C TRP A 77 4.04 14.80 3.98
N ASN A 78 4.58 16.04 3.91
CA ASN A 78 4.29 16.98 2.83
C ASN A 78 4.43 16.40 1.42
N ASP A 79 5.49 15.62 1.17
CA ASP A 79 5.74 15.03 -0.15
C ASP A 79 4.76 13.89 -0.51
N LEU A 80 4.03 13.38 0.49
CA LEU A 80 3.09 12.28 0.37
C LEU A 80 1.63 12.75 0.32
N ILE A 81 1.37 14.01 0.72
CA ILE A 81 0.04 14.61 0.78
C ILE A 81 -0.17 15.46 -0.48
N ASN A 82 -0.13 14.82 -1.65
CA ASN A 82 -0.58 15.46 -2.89
C ASN A 82 -1.52 14.53 -3.63
N ASP A 83 -2.48 15.10 -4.34
CA ASP A 83 -3.57 14.37 -4.97
C ASP A 83 -3.07 13.30 -5.95
N GLU A 84 -2.13 13.66 -6.80
CA GLU A 84 -1.58 12.74 -7.80
C GLU A 84 -0.86 11.55 -7.14
N PHE A 85 -0.06 11.82 -6.11
CA PHE A 85 0.66 10.76 -5.39
C PHE A 85 -0.30 9.86 -4.61
N LEU A 86 -1.29 10.44 -3.95
CA LEU A 86 -2.31 9.70 -3.21
C LEU A 86 -3.10 8.80 -4.16
N ASP A 87 -3.58 9.31 -5.27
CA ASP A 87 -4.33 8.53 -6.26
C ASP A 87 -3.51 7.37 -6.81
N GLN A 88 -2.24 7.59 -7.16
CA GLN A 88 -1.36 6.53 -7.67
C GLN A 88 -1.08 5.42 -6.64
N ASN A 89 -1.00 5.76 -5.36
CA ASN A 89 -0.58 4.83 -4.30
C ASN A 89 -1.75 4.20 -3.52
N THR A 90 -2.93 4.81 -3.55
CA THR A 90 -4.10 4.32 -2.81
C THR A 90 -5.10 3.55 -3.65
N LEU A 91 -5.07 3.71 -4.95
CA LEU A 91 -5.95 2.97 -5.85
C LEU A 91 -5.64 1.46 -5.78
N ASN A 92 -6.63 0.70 -5.36
CA ASN A 92 -6.59 -0.75 -5.47
C ASN A 92 -7.26 -1.17 -6.79
N PRO A 93 -6.50 -1.65 -7.79
CA PRO A 93 -7.07 -1.99 -9.09
C PRO A 93 -8.21 -3.00 -9.01
N LYS A 94 -8.23 -3.88 -8.00
CA LYS A 94 -9.33 -4.84 -7.80
C LYS A 94 -10.61 -4.15 -7.36
N SER A 95 -10.53 -3.22 -6.41
CA SER A 95 -11.68 -2.44 -5.92
C SER A 95 -12.21 -1.53 -7.02
N GLU A 96 -11.32 -0.83 -7.73
CA GLU A 96 -11.69 0.02 -8.85
C GLU A 96 -12.40 -0.76 -9.96
N LEU A 97 -11.87 -1.94 -10.33
CA LEU A 97 -12.50 -2.80 -11.32
C LEU A 97 -13.88 -3.28 -10.87
N GLN A 98 -14.03 -3.62 -9.59
CA GLN A 98 -15.31 -4.00 -9.00
C GLN A 98 -16.33 -2.86 -9.06
N GLU A 99 -15.94 -1.65 -8.70
CA GLU A 99 -16.79 -0.45 -8.78
C GLU A 99 -17.25 -0.19 -10.22
N ILE A 100 -16.33 -0.25 -11.19
CA ILE A 100 -16.65 -0.07 -12.61
C ILE A 100 -17.60 -1.15 -13.10
N THR A 101 -17.36 -2.43 -12.79
CA THR A 101 -18.26 -3.51 -13.24
C THR A 101 -19.64 -3.39 -12.65
N LEU A 102 -19.76 -2.98 -11.39
CA LEU A 102 -21.06 -2.70 -10.75
C LEU A 102 -21.77 -1.50 -11.38
N SER A 103 -21.06 -0.42 -11.66
CA SER A 103 -21.64 0.76 -12.34
C SER A 103 -22.16 0.44 -13.73
N LEU A 104 -21.52 -0.49 -14.42
CA LEU A 104 -21.95 -1.01 -15.73
C LEU A 104 -23.06 -2.08 -15.62
N LYS A 105 -23.59 -2.33 -14.42
CA LYS A 105 -24.59 -3.39 -14.14
C LYS A 105 -24.13 -4.78 -14.61
N LYS A 106 -22.84 -5.07 -14.47
CA LYS A 106 -22.24 -6.37 -14.77
C LYS A 106 -22.00 -7.17 -13.51
N ASP A 107 -21.76 -8.47 -13.68
CA ASP A 107 -21.36 -9.35 -12.59
C ASP A 107 -19.98 -8.94 -12.06
N LEU A 108 -19.68 -9.30 -10.80
CA LEU A 108 -18.37 -9.05 -10.20
C LEU A 108 -17.24 -9.73 -11.00
N PRO A 109 -16.03 -9.14 -11.01
CA PRO A 109 -14.88 -9.77 -11.63
C PRO A 109 -14.57 -11.14 -11.00
N ASP A 110 -14.40 -12.16 -11.82
CA ASP A 110 -14.07 -13.52 -11.38
C ASP A 110 -12.57 -13.80 -11.57
N TYR A 111 -11.89 -14.17 -10.47
CA TYR A 111 -10.46 -14.44 -10.42
C TYR A 111 -10.22 -15.93 -10.16
N LYS A 112 -9.51 -16.60 -11.06
CA LYS A 112 -9.15 -18.02 -10.92
C LYS A 112 -7.65 -18.20 -11.00
N THR A 113 -7.06 -18.86 -10.01
CA THR A 113 -5.65 -19.30 -10.11
C THR A 113 -5.56 -20.43 -11.13
N VAL A 114 -4.75 -20.22 -12.16
CA VAL A 114 -4.54 -21.15 -13.28
C VAL A 114 -3.37 -22.07 -12.99
N SER A 115 -2.26 -21.51 -12.53
CA SER A 115 -1.07 -22.28 -12.14
C SER A 115 -0.29 -21.57 -11.01
N VAL A 116 0.52 -22.39 -10.32
CA VAL A 116 1.55 -21.93 -9.40
C VAL A 116 2.83 -22.64 -9.83
N ASP A 117 3.76 -21.87 -10.39
CA ASP A 117 5.03 -22.35 -10.93
C ASP A 117 6.20 -21.86 -10.08
N GLY A 118 7.36 -22.46 -10.21
CA GLY A 118 8.57 -22.05 -9.49
C GLY A 118 8.88 -22.91 -8.27
N LYS A 119 9.96 -22.53 -7.55
CA LYS A 119 10.39 -23.24 -6.32
C LYS A 119 9.67 -22.66 -5.11
N ASP A 120 9.50 -23.45 -4.04
CA ASP A 120 8.76 -23.07 -2.81
C ASP A 120 9.17 -21.71 -2.23
N HIS A 121 10.42 -21.31 -2.40
CA HIS A 121 10.94 -20.02 -1.90
C HIS A 121 10.81 -18.85 -2.91
N ASN A 122 10.34 -19.12 -4.13
CA ASN A 122 10.08 -18.11 -5.16
C ASN A 122 8.96 -18.56 -6.12
N PRO A 123 7.72 -18.71 -5.62
CA PRO A 123 6.58 -19.11 -6.44
C PRO A 123 6.17 -18.01 -7.42
N GLU A 124 5.66 -18.38 -8.58
CA GLU A 124 5.01 -17.52 -9.55
C GLU A 124 3.57 -17.95 -9.75
N PHE A 125 2.64 -17.14 -9.33
CA PHE A 125 1.19 -17.37 -9.48
C PHE A 125 0.71 -16.83 -10.81
N THR A 126 -0.03 -17.64 -11.56
CA THR A 126 -0.75 -17.20 -12.76
C THR A 126 -2.25 -17.18 -12.46
N VAL A 127 -2.87 -16.01 -12.64
CA VAL A 127 -4.32 -15.79 -12.40
C VAL A 127 -5.00 -15.43 -13.70
N SER A 128 -6.17 -16.03 -13.95
CA SER A 128 -7.12 -15.64 -14.99
C SER A 128 -8.19 -14.74 -14.39
N LEU A 129 -8.41 -13.59 -14.99
CA LEU A 129 -9.47 -12.66 -14.66
C LEU A 129 -10.51 -12.64 -15.78
N SER A 130 -11.78 -12.85 -15.42
CA SER A 130 -12.92 -12.78 -16.33
C SER A 130 -13.89 -11.69 -15.89
N VAL A 131 -14.28 -10.84 -16.84
CA VAL A 131 -15.34 -9.83 -16.69
C VAL A 131 -16.32 -10.01 -17.85
N LYS A 132 -17.62 -10.06 -17.55
CA LYS A 132 -18.68 -10.29 -18.55
C LYS A 132 -18.63 -9.23 -19.66
N GLY A 133 -18.51 -9.70 -20.90
CA GLY A 133 -18.41 -8.84 -22.08
C GLY A 133 -17.01 -8.38 -22.44
N TYR A 134 -15.99 -8.86 -21.77
CA TYR A 134 -14.58 -8.62 -22.09
C TYR A 134 -13.80 -9.93 -22.22
N LYS A 135 -12.72 -9.89 -22.99
CA LYS A 135 -11.79 -11.03 -23.12
C LYS A 135 -11.10 -11.28 -21.78
N SER A 136 -11.03 -12.55 -21.38
CA SER A 136 -10.29 -12.95 -20.16
C SER A 136 -8.80 -12.58 -20.26
N ILE A 137 -8.24 -12.17 -19.14
CA ILE A 137 -6.84 -11.72 -19.02
C ILE A 137 -6.08 -12.69 -18.13
N LEU A 138 -4.87 -13.04 -18.54
CA LEU A 138 -3.90 -13.72 -17.71
C LEU A 138 -2.86 -12.74 -17.16
N ALA A 139 -2.54 -12.86 -15.87
CA ALA A 139 -1.47 -12.11 -15.25
C ALA A 139 -0.72 -12.97 -14.23
N LYS A 140 0.54 -12.62 -14.01
CA LYS A 140 1.45 -13.30 -13.12
C LYS A 140 1.86 -12.38 -11.96
N GLY A 141 2.25 -12.99 -10.84
CA GLY A 141 2.75 -12.29 -9.65
C GLY A 141 3.48 -13.23 -8.71
N LYS A 142 4.29 -12.68 -7.83
CA LYS A 142 5.02 -13.46 -6.81
C LYS A 142 4.09 -14.00 -5.71
N THR A 143 2.95 -13.36 -5.52
CA THR A 143 1.87 -13.84 -4.65
C THR A 143 0.59 -13.91 -5.47
N LYS A 144 -0.40 -14.67 -4.97
CA LYS A 144 -1.75 -14.70 -5.56
C LYS A 144 -2.34 -13.29 -5.64
N GLN A 145 -2.17 -12.50 -4.57
CA GLN A 145 -2.68 -11.12 -4.51
C GLN A 145 -2.03 -10.21 -5.57
N ASP A 146 -0.71 -10.34 -5.78
CA ASP A 146 -0.02 -9.57 -6.82
C ASP A 146 -0.51 -9.96 -8.22
N ALA A 147 -0.68 -11.25 -8.48
CA ALA A 147 -1.20 -11.73 -9.76
C ALA A 147 -2.62 -11.22 -10.04
N GLU A 148 -3.49 -11.23 -9.03
CA GLU A 148 -4.85 -10.68 -9.12
C GLU A 148 -4.85 -9.17 -9.35
N LYS A 149 -3.99 -8.43 -8.63
CA LYS A 149 -3.80 -6.98 -8.80
C LYS A 149 -3.32 -6.62 -10.21
N ASN A 150 -2.34 -7.37 -10.71
CA ASN A 150 -1.81 -7.22 -12.06
C ASN A 150 -2.88 -7.52 -13.14
N ALA A 151 -3.72 -8.54 -12.92
CA ALA A 151 -4.82 -8.87 -13.81
C ALA A 151 -5.87 -7.74 -13.84
N ALA A 152 -6.25 -7.21 -12.67
CA ALA A 152 -7.17 -6.08 -12.57
C ALA A 152 -6.64 -4.83 -13.28
N THR A 153 -5.37 -4.49 -13.09
CA THR A 153 -4.72 -3.36 -13.75
C THR A 153 -4.76 -3.49 -15.28
N LYS A 154 -4.52 -4.70 -15.81
CA LYS A 154 -4.62 -4.95 -17.25
C LYS A 154 -6.06 -4.84 -17.75
N MET A 155 -7.04 -5.33 -16.99
CA MET A 155 -8.46 -5.26 -17.35
C MET A 155 -8.96 -3.81 -17.37
N LEU A 156 -8.57 -3.02 -16.38
CA LEU A 156 -8.92 -1.59 -16.33
C LEU A 156 -8.45 -0.82 -17.57
N LYS A 157 -7.27 -1.15 -18.11
CA LYS A 157 -6.76 -0.55 -19.37
C LYS A 157 -7.55 -0.95 -20.61
N LEU A 158 -8.35 -2.01 -20.56
CA LEU A 158 -9.23 -2.41 -21.69
C LEU A 158 -10.64 -1.84 -21.56
N ILE A 159 -11.04 -1.48 -20.32
CA ILE A 159 -12.39 -0.96 -20.04
C ILE A 159 -12.44 0.57 -20.17
N LYS A 160 -11.34 1.23 -19.83
CA LYS A 160 -11.14 2.69 -19.98
C LYS A 160 -10.73 3.03 -21.41
#